data_66452d33d07aefa68d81cf14cd493290
#
_entry.id   66452d33d07aefa68d81cf14cd493290
#
_cell.length_a   1.000
_cell.length_b   1.000
_cell.length_c   1.000
_cell.angle_alpha   90.00
_cell.angle_beta   90.00
_cell.angle_gamma   90.00
#
_symmetry.space_group_name_H-M   'P 1'
#
loop_
_entity.id
_entity.type
_entity.pdbx_description
1 polymer ?
#
loop_
_entity_poly.entity_id
_entity_poly.type
_entity_poly.pdbx_seq_one_letter_code
_entity_poly.pdbx_strand_id
1 'polypeptide(L)'
;MESYIAQFNGFIIIESKLAYSIFNGLKVWKGTSFMEMTLRWYGSKFDTVTLKQIRQIPGVRGVITTLYDTKPGEIWELSDILALKKEVEDGGLHIFGIESVNIHEAIKAGTPDRDRYIANYIQTLEHLGQAGIHLVCYNFMPVFDWTRTELARMRPDGSTVLAYTQEAVDALNPEKMFSSISGDMNGSIMPGWEPDRMEHIKELFALYENVDEEMLFGNLKYFLEKIMPVCDRYDIRMAIHPDDPAWSVFGLPRIITNKANILRMMKMVDNPHNGIAFCSGSYGTNPENDLPDMIRSLKGRVHFAHVRNLRFNSPTDFEEAAHLSSDGSFDMYEIMLALYNIGFDGPIRPDHGRMIWDEVAMPGYGLYDRALGAAYLNGLWEAICKFHDRQS
;
A
#
# COMPACT_ATOMS: atom_id res chain seq x y z
N MET A 1 -39.34 32.23 -4.62
CA MET A 1 -39.31 30.81 -4.25
C MET A 1 -38.14 30.64 -3.29
N GLU A 2 -38.50 30.48 -2.04
CA GLU A 2 -37.62 30.62 -0.88
C GLU A 2 -36.67 29.42 -0.74
N SER A 3 -35.40 29.74 -0.59
CA SER A 3 -34.35 28.78 -0.26
C SER A 3 -34.31 28.58 1.26
N TYR A 4 -34.56 27.37 1.72
CA TYR A 4 -34.29 26.98 3.10
C TYR A 4 -32.79 26.78 3.30
N ILE A 5 -32.19 27.62 4.12
CA ILE A 5 -30.84 27.42 4.67
C ILE A 5 -31.03 26.70 6.00
N ALA A 6 -30.62 25.43 6.05
CA ALA A 6 -30.47 24.70 7.30
C ALA A 6 -29.03 24.87 7.79
N GLN A 7 -28.84 25.58 8.89
CA GLN A 7 -27.60 25.70 9.61
C GLN A 7 -27.45 24.45 10.53
N PHE A 8 -26.53 23.54 10.21
CA PHE A 8 -26.03 22.52 11.11
C PHE A 8 -24.52 22.66 11.22
N ASN A 9 -24.08 23.02 12.41
CA ASN A 9 -22.72 22.89 12.97
C ASN A 9 -21.55 22.80 11.98
N GLY A 10 -21.24 23.89 11.30
CA GLY A 10 -19.88 24.17 10.83
C GLY A 10 -19.31 23.37 9.65
N PHE A 11 -20.04 22.43 9.04
CA PHE A 11 -19.59 21.70 7.87
C PHE A 11 -20.67 21.71 6.78
N ILE A 12 -20.39 22.39 5.67
CA ILE A 12 -21.19 22.28 4.45
C ILE A 12 -20.55 21.18 3.60
N ILE A 13 -21.23 20.04 3.48
CA ILE A 13 -20.95 19.02 2.46
C ILE A 13 -21.59 19.53 1.17
N ILE A 14 -20.78 19.87 0.19
CA ILE A 14 -21.25 20.18 -1.16
C ILE A 14 -20.92 19.00 -2.04
N GLU A 15 -21.93 18.18 -2.31
CA GLU A 15 -21.91 17.24 -3.43
C GLU A 15 -21.94 18.03 -4.75
N SER A 16 -21.01 17.67 -5.61
CA SER A 16 -20.92 17.96 -7.04
C SER A 16 -19.83 18.92 -7.49
N LYS A 17 -19.31 18.61 -8.65
CA LYS A 17 -18.19 19.19 -9.41
C LYS A 17 -18.25 20.70 -9.70
N LEU A 18 -19.10 21.49 -9.04
CA LEU A 18 -19.37 22.88 -9.42
C LEU A 18 -19.48 23.93 -8.30
N ALA A 19 -19.13 23.66 -7.07
CA ALA A 19 -19.40 24.60 -5.97
C ALA A 19 -18.16 24.96 -5.13
N TYR A 20 -17.14 25.55 -5.76
CA TYR A 20 -16.15 26.39 -5.09
C TYR A 20 -16.00 27.71 -5.83
N SER A 21 -17.03 28.51 -5.82
CA SER A 21 -16.95 29.91 -6.21
C SER A 21 -17.87 30.68 -5.27
N ILE A 22 -17.28 31.41 -4.40
CA ILE A 22 -17.70 32.57 -3.65
C ILE A 22 -17.25 32.47 -2.19
N PHE A 23 -16.02 32.82 -1.93
CA PHE A 23 -15.61 33.48 -0.71
C PHE A 23 -14.50 34.49 -1.06
N ASN A 24 -14.86 35.77 -1.07
CA ASN A 24 -14.02 36.95 -0.95
C ASN A 24 -12.67 36.94 -1.71
N GLY A 25 -12.67 36.95 -3.04
CA GLY A 25 -11.49 37.37 -3.80
C GLY A 25 -10.23 36.47 -3.72
N LEU A 26 -10.26 35.38 -2.98
CA LEU A 26 -9.20 34.40 -2.94
C LEU A 26 -9.31 33.49 -4.16
N LYS A 27 -8.33 33.53 -5.05
CA LYS A 27 -8.21 32.55 -6.14
C LYS A 27 -7.91 31.18 -5.51
N VAL A 28 -8.94 30.36 -5.33
CA VAL A 28 -8.76 28.95 -5.03
C VAL A 28 -8.30 28.27 -6.32
N TRP A 29 -7.13 27.68 -6.31
CA TRP A 29 -6.63 26.91 -7.44
C TRP A 29 -7.55 25.71 -7.70
N LYS A 30 -8.10 25.61 -8.92
CA LYS A 30 -8.96 24.51 -9.37
C LYS A 30 -8.13 23.55 -10.22
N GLY A 31 -7.28 22.73 -9.59
CA GLY A 31 -6.64 21.62 -10.29
C GLY A 31 -7.68 20.58 -10.70
N THR A 32 -7.63 20.16 -11.95
CA THR A 32 -8.63 19.25 -12.55
C THR A 32 -8.37 17.78 -12.27
N SER A 33 -7.29 17.41 -11.60
CA SER A 33 -6.96 16.04 -11.23
C SER A 33 -6.78 15.94 -9.72
N PHE A 34 -7.60 15.10 -9.07
CA PHE A 34 -7.56 14.89 -7.63
C PHE A 34 -6.85 13.60 -7.31
N MET A 35 -5.61 13.72 -6.87
CA MET A 35 -4.87 12.68 -6.17
C MET A 35 -5.18 12.81 -4.67
N GLU A 36 -5.55 11.72 -4.01
CA GLU A 36 -5.85 11.73 -2.58
C GLU A 36 -4.63 11.29 -1.78
N MET A 37 -3.90 12.26 -1.21
CA MET A 37 -2.75 11.95 -0.35
C MET A 37 -3.19 11.33 0.96
N THR A 38 -2.62 10.19 1.30
CA THR A 38 -2.93 9.39 2.48
C THR A 38 -1.66 8.98 3.23
N LEU A 39 -1.81 8.53 4.48
CA LEU A 39 -0.76 7.82 5.20
C LEU A 39 -1.25 6.45 5.65
N ARG A 40 -0.32 5.48 5.74
CA ARG A 40 -0.58 4.23 6.45
C ARG A 40 -0.70 4.51 7.94
N TRP A 41 -1.75 3.96 8.57
CA TRP A 41 -1.98 4.00 10.01
C TRP A 41 -2.41 2.62 10.51
N TYR A 42 -1.75 2.14 11.56
CA TYR A 42 -1.93 0.79 12.09
C TYR A 42 -2.94 0.68 13.24
N GLY A 43 -3.67 1.77 13.53
CA GLY A 43 -4.61 1.83 14.67
C GLY A 43 -3.93 2.36 15.95
N SER A 44 -4.72 2.98 16.81
CA SER A 44 -4.24 3.60 18.06
C SER A 44 -3.54 2.65 19.02
N LYS A 45 -3.81 1.35 18.90
CA LYS A 45 -3.18 0.30 19.71
C LYS A 45 -1.77 -0.08 19.25
N PHE A 46 -1.47 0.06 17.95
CA PHE A 46 -0.24 -0.47 17.32
C PHE A 46 0.65 0.61 16.72
N ASP A 47 0.15 1.81 16.51
CA ASP A 47 0.89 2.90 15.86
C ASP A 47 1.27 3.97 16.88
N THR A 48 2.53 4.39 16.85
CA THR A 48 3.00 5.53 17.63
C THR A 48 2.60 6.86 16.99
N VAL A 49 2.31 6.86 15.69
CA VAL A 49 1.83 8.03 14.94
C VAL A 49 0.31 8.15 15.11
N THR A 50 -0.12 9.29 15.61
CA THR A 50 -1.53 9.54 15.93
C THR A 50 -2.29 10.15 14.74
N LEU A 51 -3.61 9.92 14.67
CA LEU A 51 -4.49 10.58 13.68
C LEU A 51 -4.39 12.11 13.74
N LYS A 52 -4.18 12.67 14.95
CA LYS A 52 -3.97 14.12 15.14
C LYS A 52 -2.71 14.61 14.40
N GLN A 53 -1.62 13.85 14.45
CA GLN A 53 -0.37 14.20 13.75
C GLN A 53 -0.56 14.05 12.23
N ILE A 54 -1.16 12.95 11.77
CA ILE A 54 -1.44 12.72 10.35
C ILE A 54 -2.26 13.87 9.76
N ARG A 55 -3.31 14.31 10.46
CA ARG A 55 -4.17 15.41 10.03
C ARG A 55 -3.43 16.75 9.89
N GLN A 56 -2.30 16.92 10.58
CA GLN A 56 -1.49 18.14 10.50
C GLN A 56 -0.57 18.18 9.28
N ILE A 57 -0.43 17.07 8.54
CA ILE A 57 0.40 17.04 7.32
C ILE A 57 -0.38 17.73 6.20
N PRO A 58 0.17 18.80 5.57
CA PRO A 58 -0.52 19.51 4.51
C PRO A 58 -0.91 18.59 3.34
N GLY A 59 -2.18 18.65 2.93
CA GLY A 59 -2.71 17.87 1.82
C GLY A 59 -3.11 16.43 2.15
N VAL A 60 -2.81 15.91 3.33
CA VAL A 60 -3.28 14.59 3.78
C VAL A 60 -4.70 14.72 4.32
N ARG A 61 -5.63 13.93 3.77
CA ARG A 61 -7.03 13.94 4.16
C ARG A 61 -7.55 12.62 4.72
N GLY A 62 -6.75 11.57 4.64
CA GLY A 62 -7.17 10.27 5.13
C GLY A 62 -6.03 9.29 5.32
N VAL A 63 -6.43 8.09 5.69
CA VAL A 63 -5.53 6.99 6.00
C VAL A 63 -5.88 5.75 5.17
N ILE A 64 -4.86 4.93 5.00
CA ILE A 64 -4.98 3.53 4.64
C ILE A 64 -4.69 2.73 5.92
N THR A 65 -5.60 1.84 6.30
CA THR A 65 -5.55 1.18 7.61
C THR A 65 -5.96 -0.30 7.53
N THR A 66 -6.01 -1.00 8.65
CA THR A 66 -6.40 -2.41 8.74
C THR A 66 -6.95 -2.74 10.13
N LEU A 67 -7.68 -3.87 10.26
CA LEU A 67 -7.95 -4.51 11.53
C LEU A 67 -6.79 -5.44 11.90
N TYR A 68 -5.87 -4.94 12.70
CA TYR A 68 -4.58 -5.59 12.99
C TYR A 68 -4.72 -6.81 13.92
N ASP A 69 -5.78 -6.86 14.73
CA ASP A 69 -6.05 -7.95 15.67
C ASP A 69 -6.72 -9.18 15.01
N THR A 70 -7.23 -9.05 13.77
CA THR A 70 -7.90 -10.14 13.08
C THR A 70 -6.90 -11.02 12.33
N LYS A 71 -6.89 -12.31 12.61
CA LYS A 71 -5.96 -13.26 11.99
C LYS A 71 -6.27 -13.48 10.51
N PRO A 72 -5.24 -13.76 9.68
CA PRO A 72 -5.46 -14.12 8.27
C PRO A 72 -6.46 -15.27 8.12
N GLY A 73 -7.47 -15.07 7.25
CA GLY A 73 -8.51 -16.06 7.00
C GLY A 73 -9.74 -16.00 7.92
N GLU A 74 -9.72 -15.18 8.95
CA GLU A 74 -10.90 -14.87 9.75
C GLU A 74 -11.75 -13.79 9.09
N ILE A 75 -13.05 -13.80 9.40
CA ILE A 75 -13.99 -12.78 8.92
C ILE A 75 -13.80 -11.51 9.72
N TRP A 76 -13.77 -10.38 9.03
CA TRP A 76 -13.85 -9.07 9.68
C TRP A 76 -15.31 -8.73 9.94
N GLU A 77 -15.67 -8.63 11.20
CA GLU A 77 -17.03 -8.31 11.57
C GLU A 77 -17.38 -6.84 11.19
N LEU A 78 -18.59 -6.63 10.71
CA LEU A 78 -19.04 -5.29 10.31
C LEU A 78 -18.96 -4.28 11.46
N SER A 79 -19.25 -4.73 12.70
CA SER A 79 -19.14 -3.90 13.91
C SER A 79 -17.73 -3.34 14.11
N ASP A 80 -16.70 -4.16 13.87
CA ASP A 80 -15.30 -3.80 14.09
C ASP A 80 -14.82 -2.85 12.99
N ILE A 81 -15.24 -3.09 11.74
CA ILE A 81 -14.98 -2.19 10.60
C ILE A 81 -15.62 -0.80 10.87
N LEU A 82 -16.88 -0.77 11.34
CA LEU A 82 -17.56 0.47 11.66
C LEU A 82 -16.93 1.20 12.86
N ALA A 83 -16.43 0.46 13.85
CA ALA A 83 -15.70 1.03 14.98
C ALA A 83 -14.39 1.69 14.53
N LEU A 84 -13.60 1.01 13.68
CA LEU A 84 -12.38 1.55 13.09
C LEU A 84 -12.68 2.81 12.25
N LYS A 85 -13.73 2.75 11.43
CA LYS A 85 -14.16 3.90 10.62
C LYS A 85 -14.52 5.09 11.48
N LYS A 86 -15.30 4.86 12.54
CA LYS A 86 -15.66 5.92 13.48
C LYS A 86 -14.45 6.52 14.17
N GLU A 87 -13.48 5.72 14.59
CA GLU A 87 -12.24 6.21 15.21
C GLU A 87 -11.48 7.17 14.28
N VAL A 88 -11.35 6.81 13.00
CA VAL A 88 -10.68 7.64 12.00
C VAL A 88 -11.47 8.93 11.71
N GLU A 89 -12.78 8.85 11.61
CA GLU A 89 -13.67 9.99 11.37
C GLU A 89 -13.70 10.95 12.58
N ASP A 90 -13.71 10.44 13.80
CA ASP A 90 -13.58 11.24 15.03
C ASP A 90 -12.21 11.95 15.09
N GLY A 91 -11.16 11.35 14.50
CA GLY A 91 -9.85 11.98 14.27
C GLY A 91 -9.85 13.08 13.21
N GLY A 92 -10.95 13.27 12.47
CA GLY A 92 -11.11 14.24 11.40
C GLY A 92 -10.43 13.85 10.10
N LEU A 93 -10.30 12.55 9.84
CA LEU A 93 -9.75 11.93 8.63
C LEU A 93 -10.76 10.94 8.04
N HIS A 94 -10.47 10.41 6.83
CA HIS A 94 -11.26 9.39 6.16
C HIS A 94 -10.45 8.12 5.95
N ILE A 95 -11.12 6.95 5.89
CA ILE A 95 -10.50 5.72 5.40
C ILE A 95 -10.66 5.71 3.88
N PHE A 96 -9.55 5.80 3.15
CA PHE A 96 -9.54 5.70 1.69
C PHE A 96 -9.37 4.28 1.18
N GLY A 97 -8.92 3.37 2.03
CA GLY A 97 -8.78 1.96 1.71
C GLY A 97 -8.24 1.14 2.86
N ILE A 98 -8.30 -0.16 2.67
CA ILE A 98 -7.73 -1.15 3.59
C ILE A 98 -6.44 -1.71 3.01
N GLU A 99 -5.44 -1.84 3.84
CA GLU A 99 -4.21 -2.55 3.54
C GLU A 99 -3.68 -3.20 4.83
N SER A 100 -3.88 -4.53 5.00
CA SER A 100 -4.45 -5.47 4.04
C SER A 100 -5.57 -6.25 4.70
N VAL A 101 -6.48 -6.79 3.88
CA VAL A 101 -7.15 -8.02 4.27
C VAL A 101 -6.20 -9.15 3.87
N ASN A 102 -5.51 -9.75 4.84
CA ASN A 102 -4.45 -10.72 4.58
C ASN A 102 -5.01 -12.02 3.97
N ILE A 103 -4.42 -12.45 2.85
CA ILE A 103 -4.77 -13.70 2.18
C ILE A 103 -4.18 -14.87 2.96
N HIS A 104 -5.03 -15.82 3.40
CA HIS A 104 -4.58 -17.03 4.10
C HIS A 104 -3.70 -17.91 3.20
N GLU A 105 -2.67 -18.56 3.78
CA GLU A 105 -1.71 -19.37 3.03
C GLU A 105 -2.38 -20.54 2.27
N ALA A 106 -3.48 -21.10 2.80
CA ALA A 106 -4.26 -22.12 2.11
C ALA A 106 -4.76 -21.69 0.72
N ILE A 107 -5.08 -20.39 0.56
CA ILE A 107 -5.52 -19.83 -0.74
C ILE A 107 -4.31 -19.73 -1.68
N LYS A 108 -3.19 -19.20 -1.19
CA LYS A 108 -1.97 -19.00 -1.98
C LYS A 108 -1.36 -20.35 -2.41
N ALA A 109 -1.26 -21.30 -1.49
CA ALA A 109 -0.74 -22.65 -1.75
C ALA A 109 -1.73 -23.57 -2.49
N GLY A 110 -3.04 -23.23 -2.52
CA GLY A 110 -4.05 -24.00 -3.21
C GLY A 110 -4.47 -25.27 -2.47
N THR A 111 -4.43 -25.27 -1.14
CA THR A 111 -4.79 -26.45 -0.33
C THR A 111 -6.30 -26.81 -0.45
N PRO A 112 -6.71 -28.03 -0.10
CA PRO A 112 -8.10 -28.47 -0.24
C PRO A 112 -9.13 -27.64 0.54
N ASP A 113 -8.73 -26.96 1.61
CA ASP A 113 -9.60 -26.14 2.46
C ASP A 113 -9.64 -24.65 2.06
N ARG A 114 -8.96 -24.26 0.96
CA ARG A 114 -8.90 -22.88 0.47
C ARG A 114 -10.28 -22.22 0.29
N ASP A 115 -11.29 -22.99 -0.13
CA ASP A 115 -12.63 -22.45 -0.40
C ASP A 115 -13.32 -21.91 0.85
N ARG A 116 -13.03 -22.49 2.02
CA ARG A 116 -13.51 -21.96 3.30
C ARG A 116 -12.94 -20.56 3.56
N TYR A 117 -11.64 -20.37 3.34
CA TYR A 117 -10.98 -19.07 3.54
C TYR A 117 -11.38 -18.04 2.49
N ILE A 118 -11.65 -18.48 1.25
CA ILE A 118 -12.21 -17.61 0.21
C ILE A 118 -13.63 -17.16 0.59
N ALA A 119 -14.47 -18.03 1.13
CA ALA A 119 -15.79 -17.67 1.61
C ALA A 119 -15.73 -16.61 2.74
N ASN A 120 -14.81 -16.77 3.69
CA ASN A 120 -14.57 -15.78 4.75
C ASN A 120 -14.09 -14.43 4.18
N TYR A 121 -13.22 -14.48 3.15
CA TYR A 121 -12.74 -13.29 2.48
C TYR A 121 -13.86 -12.54 1.75
N ILE A 122 -14.74 -13.26 1.07
CA ILE A 122 -15.94 -12.71 0.41
C ILE A 122 -16.85 -12.02 1.43
N GLN A 123 -17.09 -12.64 2.58
CA GLN A 123 -17.89 -12.02 3.64
C GLN A 123 -17.23 -10.75 4.18
N THR A 124 -15.92 -10.75 4.37
CA THR A 124 -15.17 -9.54 4.75
C THR A 124 -15.34 -8.42 3.71
N LEU A 125 -15.24 -8.73 2.41
CA LEU A 125 -15.49 -7.76 1.35
C LEU A 125 -16.93 -7.21 1.37
N GLU A 126 -17.94 -8.06 1.64
CA GLU A 126 -19.33 -7.63 1.81
C GLU A 126 -19.46 -6.61 2.96
N HIS A 127 -18.82 -6.90 4.11
CA HIS A 127 -18.83 -5.99 5.27
C HIS A 127 -18.10 -4.67 4.99
N LEU A 128 -16.98 -4.70 4.27
CA LEU A 128 -16.28 -3.49 3.83
C LEU A 128 -17.14 -2.64 2.88
N GLY A 129 -17.80 -3.29 1.92
CA GLY A 129 -18.72 -2.60 1.01
C GLY A 129 -19.91 -1.98 1.74
N GLN A 130 -20.51 -2.68 2.72
CA GLN A 130 -21.57 -2.15 3.57
C GLN A 130 -21.10 -0.96 4.42
N ALA A 131 -19.82 -0.95 4.84
CA ALA A 131 -19.22 0.17 5.55
C ALA A 131 -18.83 1.34 4.62
N GLY A 132 -18.99 1.21 3.30
CA GLY A 132 -18.62 2.22 2.30
C GLY A 132 -17.11 2.33 2.11
N ILE A 133 -16.37 1.22 2.23
CA ILE A 133 -14.93 1.14 1.96
C ILE A 133 -14.74 0.37 0.65
N HIS A 134 -14.23 1.07 -0.37
CA HIS A 134 -14.24 0.62 -1.76
C HIS A 134 -12.85 0.32 -2.34
N LEU A 135 -11.80 0.28 -1.52
CA LEU A 135 -10.45 -0.09 -1.92
C LEU A 135 -9.86 -1.09 -0.94
N VAL A 136 -9.36 -2.21 -1.46
CA VAL A 136 -8.64 -3.22 -0.69
C VAL A 136 -7.31 -3.51 -1.36
N CYS A 137 -6.23 -3.09 -0.71
CA CYS A 137 -4.88 -3.51 -1.05
C CYS A 137 -4.58 -4.86 -0.40
N TYR A 138 -4.01 -5.78 -1.16
CA TYR A 138 -3.64 -7.12 -0.71
C TYR A 138 -2.35 -7.56 -1.39
N ASN A 139 -1.70 -8.59 -0.86
CA ASN A 139 -0.58 -9.24 -1.52
C ASN A 139 -0.84 -10.75 -1.70
N PHE A 140 -0.08 -11.38 -2.57
CA PHE A 140 -0.15 -12.82 -2.82
C PHE A 140 1.22 -13.48 -2.62
N MET A 141 2.01 -12.93 -1.72
CA MET A 141 3.38 -13.35 -1.39
C MET A 141 3.34 -14.61 -0.51
N PRO A 142 3.97 -15.71 -0.92
CA PRO A 142 4.14 -16.89 -0.07
C PRO A 142 4.94 -16.59 1.19
N VAL A 143 4.45 -17.04 2.34
CA VAL A 143 5.05 -17.01 3.66
C VAL A 143 5.36 -15.60 4.17
N PHE A 144 6.22 -14.84 3.52
CA PHE A 144 6.62 -13.49 3.93
C PHE A 144 6.00 -12.43 3.04
N ASP A 145 5.61 -11.32 3.64
CA ASP A 145 5.31 -10.08 2.91
C ASP A 145 6.60 -9.48 2.34
N TRP A 146 6.82 -8.18 2.49
CA TRP A 146 8.09 -7.58 2.12
C TRP A 146 9.25 -8.10 3.00
N THR A 147 10.43 -8.20 2.42
CA THR A 147 11.62 -8.74 3.09
C THR A 147 12.71 -7.67 3.17
N ARG A 148 13.26 -7.47 4.37
CA ARG A 148 14.45 -6.65 4.62
C ARG A 148 15.42 -7.44 5.48
N THR A 149 16.72 -7.21 5.29
CA THR A 149 17.78 -7.83 6.07
C THR A 149 18.26 -6.95 7.22
N GLU A 150 18.02 -5.65 7.14
CA GLU A 150 18.29 -4.68 8.19
C GLU A 150 17.11 -3.72 8.32
N LEU A 151 16.64 -3.48 9.54
CA LEU A 151 15.55 -2.55 9.83
C LEU A 151 16.04 -1.16 10.23
N ALA A 152 17.31 -1.00 10.53
CA ALA A 152 17.90 0.24 11.04
C ALA A 152 19.33 0.44 10.52
N ARG A 153 19.57 0.26 9.20
CA ARG A 153 20.88 0.58 8.61
C ARG A 153 21.18 2.06 8.79
N MET A 154 22.31 2.35 9.42
CA MET A 154 22.76 3.73 9.66
C MET A 154 23.28 4.37 8.39
N ARG A 155 22.77 5.56 8.06
CA ARG A 155 23.27 6.39 6.96
C ARG A 155 24.29 7.43 7.45
N PRO A 156 25.12 8.02 6.55
CA PRO A 156 26.13 9.02 6.92
C PRO A 156 25.57 10.27 7.59
N ASP A 157 24.30 10.61 7.34
CA ASP A 157 23.60 11.76 7.94
C ASP A 157 23.05 11.47 9.35
N GLY A 158 23.25 10.25 9.87
CA GLY A 158 22.73 9.80 11.16
C GLY A 158 21.30 9.28 11.12
N SER A 159 20.60 9.31 9.98
CA SER A 159 19.30 8.65 9.83
C SER A 159 19.45 7.13 9.74
N THR A 160 18.38 6.39 10.06
CA THR A 160 18.34 4.95 9.83
C THR A 160 17.27 4.59 8.80
N VAL A 161 17.49 3.48 8.08
CA VAL A 161 16.66 3.05 6.97
C VAL A 161 16.47 1.54 6.97
N LEU A 162 15.37 1.09 6.36
CA LEU A 162 15.19 -0.30 5.97
C LEU A 162 16.13 -0.61 4.82
N ALA A 163 16.80 -1.78 4.87
CA ALA A 163 17.73 -2.18 3.83
C ALA A 163 17.67 -3.69 3.55
N TYR A 164 18.10 -4.06 2.35
CA TYR A 164 18.14 -5.43 1.87
C TYR A 164 19.48 -5.73 1.20
N THR A 165 20.05 -6.88 1.49
CA THR A 165 21.17 -7.46 0.74
C THR A 165 20.89 -8.93 0.44
N GLN A 166 21.11 -9.36 -0.79
CA GLN A 166 20.95 -10.76 -1.17
C GLN A 166 21.98 -11.64 -0.45
N GLU A 167 23.20 -11.13 -0.23
CA GLU A 167 24.25 -11.84 0.51
C GLU A 167 23.78 -12.23 1.93
N ALA A 168 23.10 -11.31 2.62
CA ALA A 168 22.56 -11.60 3.94
C ALA A 168 21.44 -12.64 3.88
N VAL A 169 20.57 -12.56 2.87
CA VAL A 169 19.51 -13.57 2.65
C VAL A 169 20.11 -14.95 2.39
N ASP A 170 21.12 -15.04 1.52
CA ASP A 170 21.78 -16.32 1.18
C ASP A 170 22.54 -16.94 2.36
N ALA A 171 23.04 -16.08 3.26
CA ALA A 171 23.70 -16.50 4.49
C ALA A 171 22.76 -16.93 5.61
N LEU A 172 21.49 -16.53 5.53
CA LEU A 172 20.49 -16.75 6.58
C LEU A 172 19.68 -18.03 6.33
N ASN A 173 19.54 -18.80 7.39
CA ASN A 173 18.42 -19.73 7.53
C ASN A 173 17.18 -18.91 7.90
N PRO A 174 16.03 -19.04 7.18
CA PRO A 174 14.79 -18.33 7.48
C PRO A 174 14.36 -18.41 8.96
N GLU A 175 14.61 -19.54 9.61
CA GLU A 175 14.30 -19.76 11.03
C GLU A 175 15.11 -18.84 11.97
N LYS A 176 16.31 -18.42 11.56
CA LYS A 176 17.18 -17.54 12.36
C LYS A 176 16.95 -16.06 12.07
N MET A 177 16.38 -15.74 10.91
CA MET A 177 16.14 -14.37 10.48
C MET A 177 15.17 -13.64 11.43
N PHE A 178 14.12 -14.33 11.90
CA PHE A 178 13.18 -13.78 12.86
C PHE A 178 13.86 -13.33 14.16
N SER A 179 14.77 -14.13 14.72
CA SER A 179 15.46 -13.77 15.95
C SER A 179 16.43 -12.59 15.81
N SER A 180 16.98 -12.38 14.60
CA SER A 180 17.86 -11.23 14.33
C SER A 180 17.08 -9.94 14.09
N ILE A 181 15.93 -10.04 13.44
CA ILE A 181 15.07 -8.87 13.10
C ILE A 181 14.24 -8.41 14.32
N SER A 182 13.76 -9.34 15.15
CA SER A 182 12.86 -9.02 16.28
C SER A 182 13.44 -8.02 17.28
N GLY A 183 14.78 -7.93 17.40
CA GLY A 183 15.44 -6.96 18.26
C GLY A 183 15.34 -5.50 17.79
N ASP A 184 15.16 -5.27 16.49
CA ASP A 184 15.20 -3.95 15.87
C ASP A 184 13.79 -3.33 15.64
N MET A 185 12.73 -4.05 16.05
CA MET A 185 11.35 -3.66 15.73
C MET A 185 10.75 -2.61 16.68
N ASN A 186 11.50 -2.08 17.63
CA ASN A 186 11.02 -1.10 18.62
C ASN A 186 9.70 -1.51 19.31
N GLY A 187 9.50 -2.82 19.53
CA GLY A 187 8.28 -3.37 20.13
C GLY A 187 7.09 -3.47 19.15
N SER A 188 7.27 -3.15 17.89
CA SER A 188 6.24 -3.28 16.85
C SER A 188 6.26 -4.68 16.24
N ILE A 189 5.13 -5.09 15.66
CA ILE A 189 5.00 -6.32 14.89
C ILE A 189 4.92 -5.96 13.41
N MET A 190 5.84 -6.50 12.61
CA MET A 190 5.83 -6.26 11.16
C MET A 190 4.84 -7.21 10.49
N PRO A 191 4.07 -6.72 9.48
CA PRO A 191 3.18 -7.57 8.70
C PRO A 191 3.92 -8.74 8.03
N GLY A 192 3.38 -9.96 8.18
CA GLY A 192 4.01 -11.17 7.67
C GLY A 192 5.09 -11.77 8.59
N TRP A 193 5.40 -11.11 9.71
CA TRP A 193 6.42 -11.52 10.68
C TRP A 193 5.85 -11.70 12.09
N GLU A 194 4.56 -11.98 12.19
CA GLU A 194 3.88 -12.20 13.46
C GLU A 194 4.48 -13.41 14.20
N PRO A 195 4.65 -13.36 15.54
CA PRO A 195 5.28 -14.45 16.33
C PRO A 195 4.63 -15.82 16.11
N ASP A 196 3.30 -15.89 16.14
CA ASP A 196 2.55 -17.14 15.89
C ASP A 196 2.89 -17.76 14.53
N ARG A 197 3.11 -16.90 13.52
CA ARG A 197 3.47 -17.32 12.17
C ARG A 197 4.88 -17.88 12.12
N MET A 198 5.80 -17.30 12.87
CA MET A 198 7.18 -17.74 12.93
C MET A 198 7.37 -19.06 13.68
N GLU A 199 6.51 -19.38 14.65
CA GLU A 199 6.51 -20.71 15.30
C GLU A 199 6.21 -21.85 14.32
N HIS A 200 5.43 -21.58 13.26
CA HIS A 200 5.01 -22.55 12.24
C HIS A 200 5.75 -22.38 10.89
N ILE A 201 6.87 -21.68 10.88
CA ILE A 201 7.55 -21.34 9.62
C ILE A 201 7.93 -22.56 8.78
N LYS A 202 8.32 -23.68 9.41
CA LYS A 202 8.64 -24.92 8.69
C LYS A 202 7.43 -25.53 7.99
N GLU A 203 6.29 -25.50 8.66
CA GLU A 203 5.03 -25.98 8.13
C GLU A 203 4.59 -25.10 6.95
N LEU A 204 4.77 -23.76 7.08
CA LEU A 204 4.49 -22.83 6.01
C LEU A 204 5.37 -23.07 4.78
N PHE A 205 6.69 -23.29 4.95
CA PHE A 205 7.57 -23.65 3.83
C PHE A 205 7.16 -24.96 3.17
N ALA A 206 6.78 -25.97 3.95
CA ALA A 206 6.34 -27.26 3.43
C ALA A 206 5.10 -27.15 2.52
N LEU A 207 4.23 -26.16 2.75
CA LEU A 207 3.08 -25.90 1.86
C LEU A 207 3.50 -25.52 0.44
N TYR A 208 4.68 -24.92 0.27
CA TYR A 208 5.19 -24.43 -1.00
C TYR A 208 6.25 -25.31 -1.66
N GLU A 209 6.59 -26.46 -1.06
CA GLU A 209 7.62 -27.37 -1.59
C GLU A 209 7.39 -27.75 -3.06
N ASN A 210 6.11 -27.86 -3.46
CA ASN A 210 5.71 -28.22 -4.82
C ASN A 210 4.91 -27.12 -5.52
N VAL A 211 4.96 -25.87 -5.03
CA VAL A 211 4.27 -24.74 -5.63
C VAL A 211 5.25 -23.88 -6.41
N ASP A 212 5.18 -23.95 -7.72
CA ASP A 212 5.92 -23.07 -8.63
C ASP A 212 5.14 -21.79 -8.99
N GLU A 213 5.75 -20.93 -9.80
CA GLU A 213 5.12 -19.68 -10.25
C GLU A 213 3.82 -19.92 -11.03
N GLU A 214 3.74 -20.97 -11.87
CA GLU A 214 2.54 -21.29 -12.65
C GLU A 214 1.39 -21.73 -11.76
N MET A 215 1.68 -22.54 -10.75
CA MET A 215 0.70 -22.95 -9.76
C MET A 215 0.23 -21.75 -8.92
N LEU A 216 1.15 -20.87 -8.53
CA LEU A 216 0.83 -19.66 -7.77
C LEU A 216 -0.06 -18.71 -8.58
N PHE A 217 0.22 -18.52 -9.90
CA PHE A 217 -0.67 -17.79 -10.80
C PHE A 217 -2.05 -18.46 -10.94
N GLY A 218 -2.08 -19.78 -11.02
CA GLY A 218 -3.34 -20.55 -11.06
C GLY A 218 -4.18 -20.35 -9.79
N ASN A 219 -3.55 -20.34 -8.62
CA ASN A 219 -4.19 -20.09 -7.34
C ASN A 219 -4.69 -18.64 -7.21
N LEU A 220 -3.89 -17.67 -7.66
CA LEU A 220 -4.33 -16.26 -7.74
C LEU A 220 -5.54 -16.09 -8.66
N LYS A 221 -5.50 -16.71 -9.84
CA LYS A 221 -6.64 -16.68 -10.78
C LYS A 221 -7.90 -17.22 -10.12
N TYR A 222 -7.81 -18.41 -9.51
CA TYR A 222 -8.93 -19.04 -8.82
C TYR A 222 -9.51 -18.14 -7.73
N PHE A 223 -8.66 -17.52 -6.91
CA PHE A 223 -9.08 -16.58 -5.88
C PHE A 223 -9.81 -15.38 -6.48
N LEU A 224 -9.20 -14.71 -7.48
CA LEU A 224 -9.78 -13.54 -8.13
C LEU A 224 -11.15 -13.86 -8.78
N GLU A 225 -11.28 -14.98 -9.49
CA GLU A 225 -12.56 -15.40 -10.09
C GLU A 225 -13.68 -15.56 -9.05
N LYS A 226 -13.33 -16.00 -7.84
CA LYS A 226 -14.30 -16.17 -6.75
C LYS A 226 -14.73 -14.86 -6.10
N ILE A 227 -13.81 -13.89 -5.98
CA ILE A 227 -14.10 -12.63 -5.28
C ILE A 227 -14.65 -11.53 -6.20
N MET A 228 -14.40 -11.58 -7.51
CA MET A 228 -14.89 -10.53 -8.43
C MET A 228 -16.40 -10.29 -8.35
N PRO A 229 -17.29 -11.29 -8.23
CA PRO A 229 -18.72 -11.02 -8.11
C PRO A 229 -19.12 -10.16 -6.91
N VAL A 230 -18.44 -10.27 -5.78
CA VAL A 230 -18.69 -9.39 -4.62
C VAL A 230 -18.07 -8.00 -4.84
N CYS A 231 -16.91 -7.93 -5.47
CA CYS A 231 -16.29 -6.67 -5.85
C CYS A 231 -17.17 -5.86 -6.81
N ASP A 232 -17.74 -6.52 -7.82
CA ASP A 232 -18.69 -5.90 -8.76
C ASP A 232 -19.95 -5.39 -8.05
N ARG A 233 -20.48 -6.14 -7.09
CA ARG A 233 -21.70 -5.79 -6.34
C ARG A 233 -21.51 -4.55 -5.47
N TYR A 234 -20.36 -4.42 -4.83
CA TYR A 234 -20.08 -3.37 -3.84
C TYR A 234 -19.13 -2.29 -4.34
N ASP A 235 -18.77 -2.31 -5.64
CA ASP A 235 -17.79 -1.40 -6.25
C ASP A 235 -16.45 -1.38 -5.49
N ILE A 236 -15.92 -2.55 -5.14
CA ILE A 236 -14.66 -2.68 -4.41
C ILE A 236 -13.51 -2.90 -5.38
N ARG A 237 -12.58 -1.97 -5.43
CA ARG A 237 -11.35 -2.05 -6.20
C ARG A 237 -10.32 -2.88 -5.43
N MET A 238 -9.98 -4.04 -5.95
CA MET A 238 -8.89 -4.87 -5.45
C MET A 238 -7.58 -4.33 -6.02
N ALA A 239 -6.59 -4.14 -5.17
CA ALA A 239 -5.29 -3.57 -5.54
C ALA A 239 -4.18 -4.51 -5.06
N ILE A 240 -3.67 -5.40 -5.95
CA ILE A 240 -2.59 -6.29 -5.56
C ILE A 240 -1.29 -5.50 -5.39
N HIS A 241 -0.63 -5.70 -4.25
CA HIS A 241 0.69 -5.14 -3.98
C HIS A 241 1.76 -6.00 -4.67
N PRO A 242 2.78 -5.40 -5.30
CA PRO A 242 3.89 -6.15 -5.87
C PRO A 242 4.71 -6.87 -4.82
N ASP A 243 5.41 -7.92 -5.26
CA ASP A 243 6.39 -8.60 -4.44
C ASP A 243 7.55 -7.65 -4.08
N ASP A 244 8.07 -7.75 -2.88
CA ASP A 244 9.13 -6.91 -2.36
C ASP A 244 10.16 -7.75 -1.57
N PRO A 245 11.36 -7.98 -2.12
CA PRO A 245 11.84 -7.53 -3.43
C PRO A 245 11.12 -8.21 -4.60
N ALA A 246 11.24 -7.61 -5.80
CA ALA A 246 10.61 -8.09 -7.03
C ALA A 246 11.33 -9.32 -7.64
N TRP A 247 11.69 -10.28 -6.81
CA TRP A 247 12.27 -11.59 -7.18
C TRP A 247 12.02 -12.62 -6.08
N SER A 248 12.24 -13.90 -6.41
CA SER A 248 12.09 -15.02 -5.47
C SER A 248 13.08 -14.92 -4.31
N VAL A 249 12.58 -15.11 -3.09
CA VAL A 249 13.38 -15.08 -1.84
C VAL A 249 13.19 -16.41 -1.11
N PHE A 250 14.25 -16.98 -0.59
CA PHE A 250 14.26 -18.27 0.12
C PHE A 250 13.69 -19.45 -0.69
N GLY A 251 13.78 -19.38 -2.02
CA GLY A 251 13.22 -20.41 -2.90
C GLY A 251 11.69 -20.36 -3.04
N LEU A 252 11.03 -19.38 -2.43
CA LEU A 252 9.58 -19.18 -2.57
C LEU A 252 9.25 -18.44 -3.87
N PRO A 253 8.24 -18.89 -4.64
CA PRO A 253 7.88 -18.22 -5.89
C PRO A 253 7.33 -16.82 -5.64
N ARG A 254 7.62 -15.88 -6.55
CA ARG A 254 7.10 -14.51 -6.58
C ARG A 254 6.57 -14.21 -7.97
N ILE A 255 5.37 -13.65 -8.09
CA ILE A 255 4.66 -13.54 -9.37
C ILE A 255 4.26 -12.11 -9.76
N ILE A 256 4.29 -11.16 -8.85
CA ILE A 256 3.95 -9.75 -9.14
C ILE A 256 5.24 -8.92 -9.15
N THR A 257 6.16 -9.24 -10.04
CA THR A 257 7.55 -8.79 -10.03
C THR A 257 7.93 -7.84 -11.16
N ASN A 258 7.18 -7.87 -12.28
CA ASN A 258 7.52 -7.11 -13.48
C ASN A 258 6.28 -6.84 -14.35
N LYS A 259 6.47 -6.01 -15.39
CA LYS A 259 5.42 -5.62 -16.33
C LYS A 259 4.69 -6.80 -16.97
N ALA A 260 5.43 -7.81 -17.44
CA ALA A 260 4.84 -8.96 -18.13
C ALA A 260 3.91 -9.75 -17.22
N ASN A 261 4.33 -9.99 -15.99
CA ASN A 261 3.56 -10.70 -14.97
C ASN A 261 2.29 -9.95 -14.56
N ILE A 262 2.37 -8.63 -14.42
CA ILE A 262 1.18 -7.81 -14.12
C ILE A 262 0.18 -7.86 -15.27
N LEU A 263 0.63 -7.67 -16.50
CA LEU A 263 -0.25 -7.73 -17.67
C LEU A 263 -0.86 -9.12 -17.83
N ARG A 264 -0.12 -10.19 -17.50
CA ARG A 264 -0.64 -11.55 -17.42
C ARG A 264 -1.77 -11.64 -16.41
N MET A 265 -1.56 -11.15 -15.19
CA MET A 265 -2.57 -11.17 -14.12
C MET A 265 -3.84 -10.41 -14.52
N MET A 266 -3.70 -9.22 -15.11
CA MET A 266 -4.85 -8.44 -15.62
C MET A 266 -5.64 -9.19 -16.69
N LYS A 267 -4.94 -9.89 -17.59
CA LYS A 267 -5.57 -10.67 -18.65
C LYS A 267 -6.22 -11.96 -18.16
N MET A 268 -5.69 -12.57 -17.11
CA MET A 268 -6.27 -13.81 -16.54
C MET A 268 -7.67 -13.59 -15.97
N VAL A 269 -7.90 -12.41 -15.36
CA VAL A 269 -9.21 -12.00 -14.83
C VAL A 269 -9.43 -10.55 -15.23
N ASP A 270 -9.97 -10.36 -16.46
CA ASP A 270 -10.19 -9.04 -17.02
C ASP A 270 -11.47 -8.41 -16.44
N ASN A 271 -11.33 -7.82 -15.27
CA ASN A 271 -12.38 -7.14 -14.53
C ASN A 271 -11.87 -5.77 -14.08
N PRO A 272 -12.63 -4.66 -14.23
CA PRO A 272 -12.19 -3.32 -13.82
C PRO A 272 -11.87 -3.20 -12.33
N HIS A 273 -12.45 -4.06 -11.47
CA HIS A 273 -12.15 -4.10 -10.04
C HIS A 273 -10.86 -4.89 -9.72
N ASN A 274 -10.30 -5.64 -10.68
CA ASN A 274 -8.99 -6.28 -10.56
C ASN A 274 -7.90 -5.32 -11.03
N GLY A 275 -7.13 -4.77 -10.10
CA GLY A 275 -6.07 -3.79 -10.38
C GLY A 275 -4.88 -3.94 -9.45
N ILE A 276 -4.04 -2.93 -9.42
CA ILE A 276 -2.81 -2.95 -8.63
C ILE A 276 -2.71 -1.77 -7.66
N ALA A 277 -1.98 -2.02 -6.57
CA ALA A 277 -1.30 -1.01 -5.81
C ALA A 277 0.10 -0.83 -6.43
N PHE A 278 0.29 0.22 -7.23
CA PHE A 278 1.60 0.46 -7.84
C PHE A 278 2.57 0.97 -6.77
N CYS A 279 3.52 0.14 -6.36
CA CYS A 279 4.57 0.53 -5.42
C CYS A 279 5.88 0.76 -6.19
N SER A 280 6.31 2.03 -6.27
CA SER A 280 7.56 2.38 -6.95
C SER A 280 8.78 1.73 -6.29
N GLY A 281 8.78 1.64 -4.95
CA GLY A 281 9.86 0.99 -4.23
C GLY A 281 9.92 -0.50 -4.50
N SER A 282 8.81 -1.23 -4.40
CA SER A 282 8.80 -2.68 -4.56
C SER A 282 9.15 -3.11 -5.99
N TYR A 283 8.47 -2.57 -7.01
CA TYR A 283 8.85 -2.84 -8.41
C TYR A 283 10.27 -2.37 -8.74
N GLY A 284 10.64 -1.22 -8.16
CA GLY A 284 11.95 -0.63 -8.38
C GLY A 284 13.10 -1.37 -7.70
N THR A 285 12.86 -2.36 -6.83
CA THR A 285 13.94 -3.25 -6.35
C THR A 285 14.61 -3.98 -7.49
N ASN A 286 13.86 -4.30 -8.57
CA ASN A 286 14.45 -4.82 -9.80
C ASN A 286 14.83 -3.66 -10.72
N PRO A 287 16.14 -3.39 -10.94
CA PRO A 287 16.59 -2.27 -11.76
C PRO A 287 16.24 -2.38 -13.25
N GLU A 288 15.79 -3.54 -13.73
CA GLU A 288 15.31 -3.74 -15.09
C GLU A 288 13.88 -3.23 -15.31
N ASN A 289 13.16 -2.93 -14.25
CA ASN A 289 11.79 -2.40 -14.34
C ASN A 289 11.80 -0.90 -14.64
N ASP A 290 11.32 -0.52 -15.83
CA ASP A 290 11.00 0.87 -16.19
C ASP A 290 9.67 1.28 -15.54
N LEU A 291 9.75 1.91 -14.38
CA LEU A 291 8.58 2.27 -13.56
C LEU A 291 7.58 3.19 -14.30
N PRO A 292 8.01 4.29 -14.97
CA PRO A 292 7.11 5.12 -15.76
C PRO A 292 6.43 4.36 -16.91
N ASP A 293 7.14 3.46 -17.60
CA ASP A 293 6.56 2.65 -18.68
C ASP A 293 5.56 1.62 -18.16
N MET A 294 5.85 1.00 -17.00
CA MET A 294 4.93 0.12 -16.32
C MET A 294 3.63 0.85 -15.97
N ILE A 295 3.71 2.05 -15.36
CA ILE A 295 2.53 2.87 -15.01
C ILE A 295 1.70 3.16 -16.28
N ARG A 296 2.34 3.65 -17.35
CA ARG A 296 1.63 3.95 -18.62
C ARG A 296 0.88 2.74 -19.18
N SER A 297 1.44 1.54 -19.03
CA SER A 297 0.84 0.29 -19.51
C SER A 297 -0.40 -0.14 -18.71
N LEU A 298 -0.64 0.45 -17.54
CA LEU A 298 -1.67 0.04 -16.56
C LEU A 298 -2.78 1.08 -16.41
N LYS A 299 -2.99 1.92 -17.45
CA LYS A 299 -4.06 2.92 -17.44
C LYS A 299 -5.41 2.31 -17.07
N GLY A 300 -6.09 2.90 -16.05
CA GLY A 300 -7.39 2.45 -15.54
C GLY A 300 -7.32 1.22 -14.61
N ARG A 301 -6.12 0.72 -14.31
CA ARG A 301 -5.92 -0.44 -13.42
C ARG A 301 -4.98 -0.14 -12.24
N VAL A 302 -4.42 1.04 -12.14
CA VAL A 302 -3.74 1.52 -10.93
C VAL A 302 -4.81 2.05 -9.99
N HIS A 303 -5.16 1.28 -8.99
CA HIS A 303 -6.21 1.62 -8.02
C HIS A 303 -5.65 2.35 -6.81
N PHE A 304 -4.39 2.13 -6.51
CA PHE A 304 -3.66 2.71 -5.40
C PHE A 304 -2.20 2.92 -5.79
N ALA A 305 -1.53 3.93 -5.24
CA ALA A 305 -0.11 4.17 -5.50
C ALA A 305 0.69 4.34 -4.20
N HIS A 306 1.81 3.62 -4.11
CA HIS A 306 2.86 3.84 -3.13
C HIS A 306 4.05 4.46 -3.86
N VAL A 307 4.44 5.67 -3.48
CA VAL A 307 5.48 6.39 -4.18
C VAL A 307 6.60 6.72 -3.22
N ARG A 308 7.61 5.87 -3.20
CA ARG A 308 8.83 5.99 -2.41
C ARG A 308 10.07 5.77 -3.26
N ASN A 309 11.20 6.22 -2.78
CA ASN A 309 12.49 6.09 -3.46
C ASN A 309 13.39 5.06 -2.76
N LEU A 310 14.21 4.40 -3.51
CA LEU A 310 15.27 3.51 -3.04
C LEU A 310 16.63 4.02 -3.52
N ARG A 311 17.69 3.66 -2.81
CA ARG A 311 19.07 3.80 -3.25
C ARG A 311 19.69 2.43 -3.44
N PHE A 312 20.22 2.18 -4.62
CA PHE A 312 21.02 1.00 -4.89
C PHE A 312 22.48 1.21 -4.48
N ASN A 313 23.03 0.26 -3.75
CA ASN A 313 24.46 0.10 -3.51
C ASN A 313 25.05 -0.91 -4.51
N SER A 314 24.28 -1.92 -4.91
CA SER A 314 24.51 -2.85 -6.00
C SER A 314 23.16 -3.35 -6.55
N PRO A 315 23.10 -4.13 -7.63
CA PRO A 315 21.83 -4.64 -8.17
C PRO A 315 20.97 -5.45 -7.19
N THR A 316 21.58 -5.99 -6.13
CA THR A 316 20.92 -6.82 -5.11
C THR A 316 21.14 -6.33 -3.69
N ASP A 317 21.64 -5.10 -3.54
CA ASP A 317 21.77 -4.35 -2.27
C ASP A 317 21.12 -2.99 -2.44
N PHE A 318 20.06 -2.74 -1.70
CA PHE A 318 19.35 -1.47 -1.71
C PHE A 318 18.92 -1.06 -0.31
N GLU A 319 18.67 0.22 -0.16
CA GLU A 319 18.15 0.82 1.07
C GLU A 319 17.04 1.85 0.75
N GLU A 320 16.17 2.10 1.71
CA GLU A 320 15.18 3.17 1.60
C GLU A 320 15.89 4.53 1.53
N ALA A 321 15.32 5.46 0.77
CA ALA A 321 15.87 6.80 0.57
C ALA A 321 14.81 7.88 0.87
N ALA A 322 15.23 9.13 1.00
CA ALA A 322 14.28 10.23 0.98
C ALA A 322 13.55 10.28 -0.37
N HIS A 323 12.37 10.88 -0.38
CA HIS A 323 11.53 10.96 -1.59
C HIS A 323 12.11 11.84 -2.70
N LEU A 324 13.12 12.66 -2.42
CA LEU A 324 13.83 13.45 -3.43
C LEU A 324 14.53 12.53 -4.44
N SER A 325 14.38 12.81 -5.75
CA SER A 325 15.09 12.06 -6.81
C SER A 325 16.61 12.05 -6.62
N SER A 326 17.17 13.13 -6.07
CA SER A 326 18.62 13.24 -5.82
C SER A 326 19.13 12.40 -4.65
N ASP A 327 18.26 11.92 -3.74
CA ASP A 327 18.68 11.09 -2.60
C ASP A 327 18.61 9.59 -2.90
N GLY A 328 17.83 9.18 -3.88
CA GLY A 328 17.67 7.78 -4.30
C GLY A 328 18.08 7.54 -5.74
N SER A 329 17.59 6.43 -6.28
CA SER A 329 17.92 5.95 -7.63
C SER A 329 16.80 6.19 -8.65
N PHE A 330 15.62 6.67 -8.22
CA PHE A 330 14.47 6.88 -9.11
C PHE A 330 14.25 8.35 -9.40
N ASP A 331 13.82 8.65 -10.64
CA ASP A 331 13.26 9.94 -10.99
C ASP A 331 11.80 10.02 -10.53
N MET A 332 11.60 10.61 -9.37
CA MET A 332 10.28 10.74 -8.74
C MET A 332 9.35 11.66 -9.54
N TYR A 333 9.90 12.61 -10.30
CA TYR A 333 9.11 13.45 -11.19
C TYR A 333 8.49 12.63 -12.34
N GLU A 334 9.29 11.78 -13.01
CA GLU A 334 8.81 10.93 -14.10
C GLU A 334 7.76 9.90 -13.62
N ILE A 335 7.89 9.38 -12.40
CA ILE A 335 6.88 8.50 -11.79
C ILE A 335 5.56 9.26 -11.59
N MET A 336 5.61 10.46 -10.99
CA MET A 336 4.42 11.27 -10.75
C MET A 336 3.80 11.76 -12.06
N LEU A 337 4.60 12.12 -13.06
CA LEU A 337 4.14 12.49 -14.40
C LEU A 337 3.45 11.31 -15.11
N ALA A 338 3.98 10.10 -14.98
CA ALA A 338 3.35 8.91 -15.53
C ALA A 338 1.99 8.63 -14.91
N LEU A 339 1.85 8.77 -13.57
CA LEU A 339 0.56 8.67 -12.89
C LEU A 339 -0.43 9.74 -13.38
N TYR A 340 0.01 10.98 -13.52
CA TYR A 340 -0.80 12.05 -14.08
C TYR A 340 -1.30 11.73 -15.50
N ASN A 341 -0.39 11.27 -16.36
CA ASN A 341 -0.69 10.99 -17.79
C ASN A 341 -1.68 9.85 -18.01
N ILE A 342 -1.76 8.88 -17.07
CA ILE A 342 -2.79 7.84 -17.13
C ILE A 342 -4.14 8.30 -16.58
N GLY A 343 -4.21 9.52 -16.02
CA GLY A 343 -5.41 10.05 -15.36
C GLY A 343 -5.68 9.41 -14.00
N PHE A 344 -4.62 9.08 -13.25
CA PHE A 344 -4.75 8.50 -11.91
C PHE A 344 -5.49 9.48 -10.98
N ASP A 345 -6.54 9.00 -10.32
CA ASP A 345 -7.42 9.75 -9.41
C ASP A 345 -7.62 9.04 -8.06
N GLY A 346 -6.84 8.00 -7.81
CA GLY A 346 -6.91 7.19 -6.60
C GLY A 346 -6.12 7.76 -5.42
N PRO A 347 -6.18 7.04 -4.27
CA PRO A 347 -5.33 7.35 -3.14
C PRO A 347 -3.86 7.04 -3.45
N ILE A 348 -2.98 7.88 -2.88
CA ILE A 348 -1.54 7.76 -2.95
C ILE A 348 -0.95 7.93 -1.56
N ARG A 349 0.19 7.30 -1.30
CA ARG A 349 0.93 7.52 -0.06
C ARG A 349 2.45 7.53 -0.31
N PRO A 350 3.23 8.23 0.55
CA PRO A 350 4.69 8.23 0.47
C PRO A 350 5.34 6.89 0.86
N ASP A 351 4.54 5.92 1.34
CA ASP A 351 4.94 4.58 1.77
C ASP A 351 5.95 4.57 2.91
N HIS A 352 7.10 3.90 2.77
CA HIS A 352 8.16 3.91 3.76
C HIS A 352 8.96 5.21 3.75
N GLY A 353 9.56 5.55 4.89
CA GLY A 353 10.49 6.65 5.03
C GLY A 353 11.70 6.24 5.86
N ARG A 354 12.63 7.16 5.99
CA ARG A 354 13.76 7.04 6.90
C ARG A 354 13.29 7.33 8.33
N MET A 355 14.02 6.83 9.30
CA MET A 355 13.89 7.29 10.69
C MET A 355 14.86 8.44 10.89
N ILE A 356 14.34 9.65 11.11
CA ILE A 356 15.08 10.91 11.23
C ILE A 356 14.72 11.61 12.54
N TRP A 357 15.60 12.52 12.99
CA TRP A 357 15.38 13.41 14.14
C TRP A 357 15.03 12.67 15.43
N ASP A 358 15.73 11.55 15.68
CA ASP A 358 15.58 10.70 16.86
C ASP A 358 14.14 10.17 17.06
N GLU A 359 13.37 10.06 15.99
CA GLU A 359 12.03 9.51 16.04
C GLU A 359 12.05 8.02 16.40
N VAL A 360 11.19 7.63 17.34
CA VAL A 360 10.98 6.23 17.73
C VAL A 360 9.59 5.78 17.27
N ALA A 361 9.58 4.96 16.23
CA ALA A 361 8.37 4.40 15.65
C ALA A 361 8.66 3.03 15.04
N MET A 362 7.66 2.40 14.44
CA MET A 362 7.87 1.21 13.59
C MET A 362 8.86 1.57 12.47
N PRO A 363 9.93 0.78 12.27
CA PRO A 363 10.94 1.06 11.24
C PRO A 363 10.32 1.31 9.86
N GLY A 364 10.70 2.43 9.24
CA GLY A 364 10.15 2.89 7.96
C GLY A 364 8.79 3.60 8.06
N TYR A 365 8.11 3.55 9.19
CA TYR A 365 6.75 4.11 9.36
C TYR A 365 6.68 5.28 10.35
N GLY A 366 7.80 5.94 10.65
CA GLY A 366 7.83 7.20 11.41
C GLY A 366 7.01 8.30 10.72
N LEU A 367 6.67 9.34 11.49
CA LEU A 367 5.88 10.47 11.00
C LEU A 367 6.70 11.40 10.09
N TYR A 368 7.92 11.75 10.51
CA TYR A 368 8.62 12.93 9.98
C TYR A 368 9.02 12.77 8.53
N ASP A 369 9.72 11.71 8.17
CA ASP A 369 10.17 11.53 6.78
C ASP A 369 8.98 11.23 5.83
N ARG A 370 7.95 10.51 6.30
CA ARG A 370 6.72 10.32 5.53
C ARG A 370 5.96 11.64 5.33
N ALA A 371 5.96 12.55 6.30
CA ALA A 371 5.37 13.87 6.14
C ALA A 371 6.13 14.72 5.12
N LEU A 372 7.48 14.68 5.15
CA LEU A 372 8.32 15.31 4.12
C LEU A 372 8.04 14.71 2.73
N GLY A 373 7.93 13.37 2.64
CA GLY A 373 7.56 12.68 1.41
C GLY A 373 6.20 13.10 0.88
N ALA A 374 5.17 13.14 1.72
CA ALA A 374 3.84 13.59 1.33
C ALA A 374 3.85 15.04 0.81
N ALA A 375 4.57 15.93 1.48
CA ALA A 375 4.70 17.32 1.05
C ALA A 375 5.44 17.44 -0.30
N TYR A 376 6.50 16.65 -0.51
CA TYR A 376 7.25 16.60 -1.77
C TYR A 376 6.39 16.09 -2.93
N LEU A 377 5.69 14.98 -2.75
CA LEU A 377 4.81 14.39 -3.78
C LEU A 377 3.65 15.32 -4.12
N ASN A 378 3.04 15.99 -3.12
CA ASN A 378 2.02 17.01 -3.35
C ASN A 378 2.57 18.19 -4.15
N GLY A 379 3.81 18.63 -3.87
CA GLY A 379 4.48 19.70 -4.62
C GLY A 379 4.77 19.32 -6.07
N LEU A 380 5.22 18.10 -6.34
CA LEU A 380 5.39 17.57 -7.70
C LEU A 380 4.06 17.53 -8.44
N TRP A 381 3.01 16.98 -7.82
CA TRP A 381 1.68 16.91 -8.42
C TRP A 381 1.11 18.28 -8.76
N GLU A 382 1.22 19.24 -7.84
CA GLU A 382 0.81 20.62 -8.07
C GLU A 382 1.56 21.25 -9.25
N ALA A 383 2.87 21.02 -9.35
CA ALA A 383 3.69 21.54 -10.45
C ALA A 383 3.29 20.94 -11.79
N ILE A 384 3.08 19.62 -11.85
CA ILE A 384 2.63 18.89 -13.05
C ILE A 384 1.26 19.41 -13.52
N CYS A 385 0.28 19.48 -12.62
CA CYS A 385 -1.05 19.99 -12.94
C CYS A 385 -0.98 21.43 -13.49
N LYS A 386 -0.27 22.34 -12.83
CA LYS A 386 -0.11 23.73 -13.28
C LYS A 386 0.58 23.87 -14.63
N PHE A 387 1.53 22.98 -14.93
CA PHE A 387 2.20 22.97 -16.23
C PHE A 387 1.22 22.60 -17.34
N HIS A 388 0.43 21.55 -17.17
CA HIS A 388 -0.54 21.08 -18.17
C HIS A 388 -1.75 22.00 -18.30
N ASP A 389 -2.25 22.58 -17.22
CA ASP A 389 -3.36 23.56 -17.27
C ASP A 389 -3.01 24.83 -18.07
N ARG A 390 -1.73 25.17 -18.18
CA ARG A 390 -1.27 26.32 -18.99
C ARG A 390 -1.15 26.02 -20.48
N GLN A 391 -1.15 24.73 -20.85
CA GLN A 391 -1.04 24.28 -22.25
C GLN A 391 -2.40 23.94 -22.87
N SER A 392 -3.43 23.74 -22.04
CA SER A 392 -4.82 23.53 -22.42
C SER A 392 -5.57 24.86 -22.56
#